data_21170f0e7ee9db49f535f6325fdd9bc4
#
_entry.id   21170f0e7ee9db49f535f6325fdd9bc4
#
_cell.length_a   1.000
_cell.length_b   1.000
_cell.length_c   1.000
_cell.angle_alpha   90.00
_cell.angle_beta   90.00
_cell.angle_gamma   90.00
#
_symmetry.space_group_name_H-M   'P 1'
#
loop_
_entity.id
_entity.type
_entity.pdbx_description
1 polymer ?
#
loop_
_entity_poly.entity_id
_entity_poly.type
_entity_poly.pdbx_seq_one_letter_code
_entity_poly.pdbx_strand_id
1 'polypeptide(L)'
;MNIEFTPTEARVIGCLIEKEVTTPDQYPLSLNALTNACNQKTNREPVLELSESVVQQAVDSLMKKYMVSDKSAGYGGRVTKYRQRFCNTEFGPLKFSPQELGILCVLLLRGPQTPGELRSRTNRLAEFTDAQQVESTLQGLMEREDGPFVVRLPRASGEREARYGHLFSGMPEWTAPAQAECEAADEAPGAGPSGPGATITQRLTQLEAVVETLRRELEALKSAPR
;
A
#
# COMPACT_ATOMS: atom_id res chain seq x y z
N MET A 1 16.27 -13.48 -3.57
CA MET A 1 15.20 -14.01 -4.45
C MET A 1 14.39 -12.82 -4.95
N ASN A 2 14.34 -12.54 -6.27
CA ASN A 2 13.61 -11.38 -6.79
C ASN A 2 12.13 -11.76 -6.93
N ILE A 3 11.34 -11.46 -5.90
CA ILE A 3 9.89 -11.56 -5.94
C ILE A 3 9.37 -10.18 -6.29
N GLU A 4 8.72 -10.06 -7.46
CA GLU A 4 8.14 -8.83 -7.92
C GLU A 4 6.64 -9.02 -8.19
N PHE A 5 5.82 -8.25 -7.48
CA PHE A 5 4.37 -8.23 -7.59
C PHE A 5 3.89 -6.97 -8.30
N THR A 6 2.93 -7.11 -9.18
CA THR A 6 2.12 -5.97 -9.59
C THR A 6 1.25 -5.49 -8.40
N PRO A 7 0.72 -4.25 -8.42
CA PRO A 7 -0.16 -3.77 -7.35
C PRO A 7 -1.37 -4.67 -7.09
N THR A 8 -1.93 -5.27 -8.14
CA THR A 8 -3.06 -6.20 -8.01
C THR A 8 -2.62 -7.53 -7.39
N GLU A 9 -1.46 -8.06 -7.78
CA GLU A 9 -0.90 -9.27 -7.17
C GLU A 9 -0.58 -9.07 -5.69
N ALA A 10 0.01 -7.92 -5.32
CA ALA A 10 0.27 -7.56 -3.93
C ALA A 10 -1.04 -7.52 -3.11
N ARG A 11 -2.12 -6.94 -3.68
CA ARG A 11 -3.45 -6.92 -3.07
C ARG A 11 -4.00 -8.33 -2.87
N VAL A 12 -3.88 -9.21 -3.87
CA VAL A 12 -4.35 -10.60 -3.79
C VAL A 12 -3.59 -11.38 -2.72
N ILE A 13 -2.25 -11.30 -2.69
CA ILE A 13 -1.42 -11.95 -1.68
C ILE A 13 -1.75 -11.42 -0.28
N GLY A 14 -1.84 -10.11 -0.10
CA GLY A 14 -2.22 -9.49 1.17
C GLY A 14 -3.60 -9.96 1.67
N CYS A 15 -4.58 -10.08 0.76
CA CYS A 15 -5.91 -10.61 1.11
C CYS A 15 -5.86 -12.07 1.52
N LEU A 16 -5.10 -12.91 0.82
CA LEU A 16 -4.97 -14.32 1.16
C LEU A 16 -4.30 -14.52 2.52
N ILE A 17 -3.23 -13.77 2.83
CA ILE A 17 -2.57 -13.79 4.14
C ILE A 17 -3.54 -13.31 5.24
N GLU A 18 -4.21 -12.18 5.03
CA GLU A 18 -5.17 -11.65 5.99
C GLU A 18 -6.24 -12.67 6.33
N LYS A 19 -6.86 -13.29 5.32
CA LYS A 19 -7.96 -14.23 5.52
C LYS A 19 -7.53 -15.57 6.09
N GLU A 20 -6.32 -16.03 5.80
CA GLU A 20 -5.73 -17.20 6.43
C GLU A 20 -5.63 -17.04 7.95
N VAL A 21 -5.26 -15.83 8.41
CA VAL A 21 -5.11 -15.53 9.86
C VAL A 21 -6.45 -15.17 10.51
N THR A 22 -7.25 -14.30 9.86
CA THR A 22 -8.44 -13.71 10.52
C THR A 22 -9.71 -14.52 10.35
N THR A 23 -9.82 -15.35 9.32
CA THR A 23 -11.01 -16.18 9.02
C THR A 23 -10.62 -17.57 8.52
N PRO A 24 -9.88 -18.36 9.31
CA PRO A 24 -9.34 -19.65 8.88
C PRO A 24 -10.44 -20.65 8.46
N ASP A 25 -11.62 -20.59 9.08
CA ASP A 25 -12.76 -21.46 8.73
C ASP A 25 -13.30 -21.25 7.31
N GLN A 26 -13.08 -20.04 6.74
CA GLN A 26 -13.49 -19.69 5.39
C GLN A 26 -12.34 -19.83 4.37
N TYR A 27 -11.14 -20.15 4.83
CA TYR A 27 -9.95 -20.30 4.01
C TYR A 27 -9.73 -21.78 3.62
N PRO A 28 -9.31 -22.10 2.39
CA PRO A 28 -8.98 -21.25 1.25
C PRO A 28 -10.19 -20.56 0.59
N LEU A 29 -9.96 -19.47 -0.17
CA LEU A 29 -11.00 -18.61 -0.73
C LEU A 29 -11.41 -19.02 -2.15
N SER A 30 -12.71 -18.97 -2.47
CA SER A 30 -13.17 -18.97 -3.86
C SER A 30 -12.80 -17.65 -4.56
N LEU A 31 -12.86 -17.62 -5.91
CA LEU A 31 -12.60 -16.40 -6.68
C LEU A 31 -13.51 -15.23 -6.24
N ASN A 32 -14.79 -15.49 -6.11
CA ASN A 32 -15.75 -14.47 -5.65
C ASN A 32 -15.40 -13.95 -4.24
N ALA A 33 -15.11 -14.85 -3.28
CA ALA A 33 -14.70 -14.46 -1.93
C ALA A 33 -13.40 -13.65 -1.94
N LEU A 34 -12.44 -14.00 -2.80
CA LEU A 34 -11.16 -13.28 -2.95
C LEU A 34 -11.39 -11.90 -3.59
N THR A 35 -12.23 -11.80 -4.61
CA THR A 35 -12.60 -10.52 -5.24
C THR A 35 -13.27 -9.59 -4.22
N ASN A 36 -14.20 -10.11 -3.42
CA ASN A 36 -14.82 -9.37 -2.34
C ASN A 36 -13.80 -8.94 -1.29
N ALA A 37 -12.82 -9.79 -0.95
CA ALA A 37 -11.75 -9.45 -0.03
C ALA A 37 -10.84 -8.34 -0.60
N CYS A 38 -10.54 -8.33 -1.89
CA CYS A 38 -9.76 -7.28 -2.56
C CYS A 38 -10.47 -5.93 -2.55
N ASN A 39 -11.79 -5.92 -2.70
CA ASN A 39 -12.64 -4.74 -2.83
C ASN A 39 -13.24 -4.25 -1.50
N GLN A 40 -12.81 -4.81 -0.36
CA GLN A 40 -13.29 -4.35 0.94
C GLN A 40 -13.06 -2.84 1.11
N LYS A 41 -14.04 -2.13 1.66
CA LYS A 41 -13.96 -0.68 1.94
C LYS A 41 -13.11 -0.37 3.18
N THR A 42 -12.88 -1.36 4.03
CA THR A 42 -12.10 -1.23 5.26
C THR A 42 -10.78 -2.01 5.14
N ASN A 43 -9.74 -1.52 5.80
CA ASN A 43 -8.41 -2.13 5.83
C ASN A 43 -7.75 -2.28 4.44
N ARG A 44 -8.09 -1.41 3.51
CA ARG A 44 -7.54 -1.32 2.16
C ARG A 44 -7.23 0.13 1.82
N GLU A 45 -6.07 0.35 1.21
CA GLU A 45 -5.66 1.67 0.74
C GLU A 45 -4.80 1.49 -0.52
N PRO A 46 -5.23 2.01 -1.65
CA PRO A 46 -6.55 2.58 -1.90
C PRO A 46 -7.68 1.52 -1.86
N VAL A 47 -8.91 1.97 -1.69
CA VAL A 47 -10.09 1.12 -1.96
C VAL A 47 -10.18 0.89 -3.46
N LEU A 48 -10.34 -0.36 -3.87
CA LEU A 48 -10.40 -0.76 -5.28
C LEU A 48 -11.77 -1.39 -5.60
N GLU A 49 -12.12 -1.35 -6.89
CA GLU A 49 -13.30 -2.02 -7.46
C GLU A 49 -12.85 -2.93 -8.61
N LEU A 50 -12.15 -4.01 -8.23
CA LEU A 50 -11.64 -4.99 -9.19
C LEU A 50 -12.75 -5.92 -9.65
N SER A 51 -12.82 -6.22 -10.96
CA SER A 51 -13.68 -7.28 -11.47
C SER A 51 -13.10 -8.67 -11.15
N GLU A 52 -13.94 -9.70 -11.13
CA GLU A 52 -13.47 -11.08 -10.97
C GLU A 52 -12.45 -11.49 -12.04
N SER A 53 -12.60 -10.98 -13.27
CA SER A 53 -11.65 -11.26 -14.36
C SER A 53 -10.25 -10.69 -14.09
N VAL A 54 -10.14 -9.50 -13.51
CA VAL A 54 -8.86 -8.91 -13.14
C VAL A 54 -8.22 -9.68 -11.98
N VAL A 55 -9.01 -10.06 -10.98
CA VAL A 55 -8.51 -10.88 -9.86
C VAL A 55 -8.09 -12.27 -10.35
N GLN A 56 -8.83 -12.89 -11.28
CA GLN A 56 -8.44 -14.17 -11.88
C GLN A 56 -7.11 -14.08 -12.63
N GLN A 57 -6.90 -13.03 -13.43
CA GLN A 57 -5.63 -12.80 -14.12
C GLN A 57 -4.45 -12.66 -13.14
N ALA A 58 -4.64 -11.96 -12.04
CA ALA A 58 -3.63 -11.84 -11.00
C ALA A 58 -3.34 -13.18 -10.32
N VAL A 59 -4.37 -13.96 -10.02
CA VAL A 59 -4.24 -15.32 -9.47
C VAL A 59 -3.49 -16.24 -10.45
N ASP A 60 -3.84 -16.23 -11.73
CA ASP A 60 -3.17 -17.03 -12.75
C ASP A 60 -1.69 -16.68 -12.88
N SER A 61 -1.36 -15.40 -12.81
CA SER A 61 0.02 -14.92 -12.79
C SER A 61 0.77 -15.36 -11.53
N LEU A 62 0.15 -15.25 -10.35
CA LEU A 62 0.71 -15.71 -9.09
C LEU A 62 0.88 -17.24 -9.03
N MET A 63 0.00 -18.00 -9.68
CA MET A 63 0.15 -19.45 -9.80
C MET A 63 1.36 -19.81 -10.68
N LYS A 64 1.60 -19.10 -11.79
CA LYS A 64 2.81 -19.25 -12.61
C LYS A 64 4.09 -18.93 -11.84
N LYS A 65 4.03 -17.98 -10.90
CA LYS A 65 5.12 -17.62 -9.98
C LYS A 65 5.22 -18.58 -8.77
N TYR A 66 4.34 -19.58 -8.65
CA TYR A 66 4.23 -20.50 -7.51
C TYR A 66 3.92 -19.81 -6.16
N MET A 67 3.34 -18.61 -6.18
CA MET A 67 2.98 -17.84 -5.00
C MET A 67 1.55 -18.10 -4.50
N VAL A 68 0.71 -18.69 -5.35
CA VAL A 68 -0.65 -19.14 -5.04
C VAL A 68 -0.82 -20.56 -5.54
N SER A 69 -1.60 -21.37 -4.85
CA SER A 69 -2.06 -22.67 -5.36
C SER A 69 -3.57 -22.73 -5.30
N ASP A 70 -4.14 -23.42 -6.28
CA ASP A 70 -5.52 -23.87 -6.21
C ASP A 70 -5.62 -25.13 -5.32
N LYS A 71 -6.71 -25.23 -4.61
CA LYS A 71 -7.17 -26.47 -4.04
C LYS A 71 -8.38 -26.85 -4.88
N SER A 72 -8.14 -27.54 -6.00
CA SER A 72 -9.22 -28.21 -6.72
C SER A 72 -9.95 -29.10 -5.75
N ALA A 73 -11.23 -28.93 -5.63
CA ALA A 73 -12.04 -29.74 -4.76
C ALA A 73 -11.87 -31.21 -5.17
N GLY A 74 -11.12 -31.95 -4.39
CA GLY A 74 -11.15 -33.41 -4.46
C GLY A 74 -12.59 -33.85 -4.35
N TYR A 75 -12.90 -35.02 -4.91
CA TYR A 75 -14.23 -35.65 -4.98
C TYR A 75 -15.32 -34.91 -4.17
N GLY A 76 -16.12 -34.05 -4.85
CA GLY A 76 -17.31 -33.40 -4.30
C GLY A 76 -17.34 -31.87 -4.24
N GLY A 77 -16.26 -31.16 -4.46
CA GLY A 77 -16.29 -29.69 -4.46
C GLY A 77 -16.43 -29.09 -5.85
N ARG A 78 -17.48 -28.26 -6.04
CA ARG A 78 -17.79 -27.64 -7.33
C ARG A 78 -17.05 -26.33 -7.62
N VAL A 79 -16.31 -25.80 -6.65
CA VAL A 79 -15.71 -24.45 -6.73
C VAL A 79 -14.23 -24.53 -6.39
N THR A 80 -13.40 -24.02 -7.31
CA THR A 80 -11.96 -23.85 -7.08
C THR A 80 -11.72 -22.86 -5.96
N LYS A 81 -10.81 -23.20 -5.05
CA LYS A 81 -10.39 -22.36 -3.94
C LYS A 81 -8.88 -22.09 -4.01
N TYR A 82 -8.47 -20.88 -3.64
CA TYR A 82 -7.11 -20.41 -3.72
C TYR A 82 -6.51 -20.18 -2.33
N ARG A 83 -5.24 -20.56 -2.16
CA ARG A 83 -4.46 -20.30 -0.98
C ARG A 83 -3.09 -19.74 -1.33
N GLN A 84 -2.51 -18.93 -0.44
CA GLN A 84 -1.17 -18.41 -0.62
C GLN A 84 -0.11 -19.53 -0.45
N ARG A 85 0.97 -19.39 -1.19
CA ARG A 85 2.22 -20.16 -1.05
C ARG A 85 3.43 -19.24 -0.95
N PHE A 86 3.18 -17.97 -0.80
CA PHE A 86 4.19 -16.92 -0.73
C PHE A 86 5.14 -17.11 0.45
N CYS A 87 4.60 -17.39 1.63
CA CYS A 87 5.39 -17.54 2.85
C CYS A 87 4.80 -18.57 3.81
N ASN A 88 5.58 -18.95 4.81
CA ASN A 88 5.21 -19.84 5.93
C ASN A 88 4.65 -21.20 5.49
N THR A 89 4.90 -21.63 4.24
CA THR A 89 4.54 -22.95 3.77
C THR A 89 5.61 -23.98 4.17
N GLU A 90 5.24 -25.23 4.29
CA GLU A 90 6.15 -26.31 4.78
C GLU A 90 7.50 -26.29 4.07
N PHE A 91 7.51 -26.22 2.74
CA PHE A 91 8.72 -26.26 1.90
C PHE A 91 9.11 -24.90 1.30
N GLY A 92 8.41 -23.81 1.67
CA GLY A 92 8.72 -22.48 1.14
C GLY A 92 9.94 -21.87 1.84
N PRO A 93 10.76 -21.12 1.10
CA PRO A 93 11.98 -20.52 1.65
C PRO A 93 11.68 -19.35 2.60
N LEU A 94 10.57 -18.63 2.38
CA LEU A 94 10.23 -17.47 3.19
C LEU A 94 9.47 -17.86 4.45
N LYS A 95 10.06 -17.55 5.58
CA LYS A 95 9.50 -17.77 6.92
C LYS A 95 9.46 -16.45 7.67
N PHE A 96 8.28 -16.05 8.08
CA PHE A 96 8.05 -14.83 8.84
C PHE A 96 7.42 -15.18 10.19
N SER A 97 7.83 -14.49 11.23
CA SER A 97 7.12 -14.52 12.52
C SER A 97 5.72 -13.95 12.37
N PRO A 98 4.80 -14.19 13.33
CA PRO A 98 3.47 -13.56 13.29
C PRO A 98 3.53 -12.03 13.18
N GLN A 99 4.48 -11.40 13.88
CA GLN A 99 4.69 -9.95 13.88
C GLN A 99 5.18 -9.45 12.52
N GLU A 100 6.19 -10.07 11.95
CA GLU A 100 6.68 -9.75 10.60
C GLU A 100 5.58 -9.93 9.55
N LEU A 101 4.84 -11.04 9.61
CA LEU A 101 3.75 -11.32 8.68
C LEU A 101 2.60 -10.30 8.81
N GLY A 102 2.27 -9.90 10.05
CA GLY A 102 1.28 -8.87 10.32
C GLY A 102 1.65 -7.52 9.69
N ILE A 103 2.90 -7.08 9.86
CA ILE A 103 3.43 -5.86 9.24
C ILE A 103 3.38 -5.96 7.71
N LEU A 104 3.92 -7.03 7.14
CA LEU A 104 3.94 -7.23 5.69
C LEU A 104 2.53 -7.26 5.10
N CYS A 105 1.58 -7.92 5.76
CA CYS A 105 0.19 -7.97 5.34
C CYS A 105 -0.45 -6.57 5.30
N VAL A 106 -0.24 -5.74 6.33
CA VAL A 106 -0.76 -4.37 6.36
C VAL A 106 -0.12 -3.52 5.26
N LEU A 107 1.19 -3.63 5.05
CA LEU A 107 1.89 -2.90 3.99
C LEU A 107 1.43 -3.30 2.58
N LEU A 108 1.18 -4.59 2.34
CA LEU A 108 0.63 -5.09 1.06
C LEU A 108 -0.80 -4.58 0.78
N LEU A 109 -1.60 -4.39 1.84
CA LEU A 109 -3.00 -3.98 1.72
C LEU A 109 -3.22 -2.47 1.74
N ARG A 110 -2.31 -1.72 2.36
CA ARG A 110 -2.48 -0.28 2.62
C ARG A 110 -1.32 0.59 2.11
N GLY A 111 -0.27 -0.02 1.55
CA GLY A 111 0.92 0.74 1.16
C GLY A 111 1.72 1.26 2.37
N PRO A 112 2.50 2.32 2.20
CA PRO A 112 3.42 2.83 3.22
C PRO A 112 2.72 3.31 4.50
N GLN A 113 3.23 2.90 5.68
CA GLN A 113 2.66 3.18 6.99
C GLN A 113 3.73 3.65 7.99
N THR A 114 3.34 4.47 8.97
CA THR A 114 4.17 4.79 10.14
C THR A 114 4.17 3.65 11.16
N PRO A 115 5.14 3.57 12.08
CA PRO A 115 5.14 2.57 13.15
C PRO A 115 3.88 2.61 14.03
N GLY A 116 3.38 3.81 14.32
CA GLY A 116 2.13 3.99 15.08
C GLY A 116 0.91 3.45 14.34
N GLU A 117 0.81 3.68 13.02
CA GLU A 117 -0.24 3.12 12.17
C GLU A 117 -0.14 1.59 12.09
N LEU A 118 1.06 1.05 11.92
CA LEU A 118 1.28 -0.40 11.91
C LEU A 118 0.85 -1.05 13.20
N ARG A 119 1.24 -0.49 14.36
CA ARG A 119 0.82 -1.01 15.67
C ARG A 119 -0.71 -1.12 15.78
N SER A 120 -1.43 -0.07 15.37
CA SER A 120 -2.89 -0.05 15.50
C SER A 120 -3.60 -0.95 14.47
N ARG A 121 -3.02 -1.12 13.28
CA ARG A 121 -3.65 -1.83 12.15
C ARG A 121 -3.33 -3.31 12.10
N THR A 122 -2.31 -3.78 12.84
CA THR A 122 -1.94 -5.19 12.92
C THR A 122 -2.69 -5.99 13.97
N ASN A 123 -3.42 -5.35 14.89
CA ASN A 123 -4.06 -5.99 16.07
C ASN A 123 -4.86 -7.26 15.78
N ARG A 124 -5.40 -7.41 14.56
CA ARG A 124 -6.15 -8.61 14.14
C ARG A 124 -5.26 -9.73 13.59
N LEU A 125 -4.01 -9.42 13.27
CA LEU A 125 -3.05 -10.31 12.63
C LEU A 125 -1.97 -10.77 13.61
N ALA A 126 -1.47 -9.83 14.41
CA ALA A 126 -0.46 -10.07 15.42
C ALA A 126 -0.53 -8.98 16.50
N GLU A 127 -0.21 -9.34 17.73
CA GLU A 127 -0.13 -8.41 18.85
C GLU A 127 1.28 -7.82 18.97
N PHE A 128 1.35 -6.52 19.26
CA PHE A 128 2.56 -5.79 19.61
C PHE A 128 2.39 -5.16 20.99
N THR A 129 3.35 -5.38 21.85
CA THR A 129 3.33 -4.85 23.22
C THR A 129 3.45 -3.33 23.24
N ASP A 130 4.36 -2.81 22.40
CA ASP A 130 4.67 -1.38 22.33
C ASP A 130 5.13 -0.97 20.91
N ALA A 131 5.39 0.32 20.73
CA ALA A 131 5.88 0.86 19.45
C ALA A 131 7.32 0.42 19.16
N GLN A 132 8.14 0.19 20.20
CA GLN A 132 9.54 -0.23 20.05
C GLN A 132 9.64 -1.64 19.44
N GLN A 133 8.70 -2.52 19.79
CA GLN A 133 8.62 -3.85 19.18
C GLN A 133 8.29 -3.76 17.68
N VAL A 134 7.42 -2.83 17.25
CA VAL A 134 7.15 -2.58 15.83
C VAL A 134 8.41 -2.09 15.13
N GLU A 135 9.12 -1.13 15.72
CA GLU A 135 10.36 -0.59 15.14
C GLU A 135 11.45 -1.64 15.03
N SER A 136 11.64 -2.47 16.06
CA SER A 136 12.61 -3.58 16.02
C SER A 136 12.26 -4.63 14.97
N THR A 137 10.97 -4.94 14.79
CA THR A 137 10.50 -5.88 13.75
C THR A 137 10.72 -5.30 12.36
N LEU A 138 10.46 -3.99 12.15
CA LEU A 138 10.74 -3.30 10.90
C LEU A 138 12.24 -3.29 10.58
N GLN A 139 13.08 -3.02 11.58
CA GLN A 139 14.54 -3.07 11.42
C GLN A 139 14.99 -4.48 11.02
N GLY A 140 14.48 -5.51 11.69
CA GLY A 140 14.74 -6.89 11.32
C GLY A 140 14.37 -7.18 9.86
N LEU A 141 13.19 -6.77 9.39
CA LEU A 141 12.75 -6.97 7.99
C LEU A 141 13.60 -6.22 6.96
N MET A 142 14.24 -5.10 7.35
CA MET A 142 15.17 -4.36 6.49
C MET A 142 16.56 -5.01 6.42
N GLU A 143 16.98 -5.73 7.48
CA GLU A 143 18.32 -6.29 7.61
C GLU A 143 18.40 -7.80 7.33
N ARG A 144 17.29 -8.44 6.97
CA ARG A 144 17.27 -9.88 6.69
C ARG A 144 18.19 -10.23 5.51
N GLU A 145 18.93 -11.31 5.64
CA GLU A 145 19.86 -11.84 4.61
C GLU A 145 19.13 -12.26 3.32
N ASP A 146 17.88 -12.76 3.45
CA ASP A 146 17.02 -13.17 2.34
C ASP A 146 16.18 -12.01 1.76
N GLY A 147 16.32 -10.79 2.36
CA GLY A 147 15.63 -9.55 1.99
C GLY A 147 16.52 -8.54 1.25
N PRO A 148 16.38 -7.23 1.51
CA PRO A 148 15.39 -6.60 2.40
C PRO A 148 13.94 -6.73 1.91
N PHE A 149 12.98 -6.78 2.85
CA PHE A 149 11.56 -6.86 2.52
C PHE A 149 10.80 -5.55 2.73
N VAL A 150 11.36 -4.67 3.54
CA VAL A 150 10.80 -3.36 3.90
C VAL A 150 11.86 -2.29 3.72
N VAL A 151 11.43 -1.10 3.39
CA VAL A 151 12.28 0.08 3.27
C VAL A 151 11.68 1.23 4.07
N ARG A 152 12.56 2.01 4.71
CA ARG A 152 12.19 3.26 5.34
C ARG A 152 12.20 4.38 4.30
N LEU A 153 11.07 5.05 4.13
CA LEU A 153 10.92 6.14 3.18
C LEU A 153 11.37 7.48 3.78
N PRO A 154 11.83 8.42 2.95
CA PRO A 154 12.09 9.78 3.39
C PRO A 154 10.84 10.39 4.03
N ARG A 155 11.03 11.20 5.07
CA ARG A 155 9.92 11.95 5.67
C ARG A 155 9.39 12.98 4.68
N ALA A 156 8.09 13.02 4.52
CA ALA A 156 7.47 14.12 3.82
C ALA A 156 7.53 15.42 4.67
N SER A 157 7.51 16.56 4.00
CA SER A 157 7.49 17.85 4.69
C SER A 157 6.24 17.94 5.58
N GLY A 158 6.43 18.21 6.87
CA GLY A 158 5.34 18.26 7.87
C GLY A 158 5.02 16.95 8.58
N GLU A 159 5.56 15.80 8.16
CA GLU A 159 5.37 14.53 8.88
C GLU A 159 6.35 14.38 10.06
N ARG A 160 5.84 13.92 11.21
CA ARG A 160 6.64 13.68 12.41
C ARG A 160 7.43 12.37 12.33
N GLU A 161 6.86 11.34 11.69
CA GLU A 161 7.40 10.00 11.62
C GLU A 161 7.71 9.60 10.17
N ALA A 162 8.73 8.77 9.98
CA ALA A 162 9.01 8.15 8.69
C ALA A 162 7.98 7.04 8.41
N ARG A 163 7.66 6.83 7.14
CA ARG A 163 6.85 5.69 6.71
C ARG A 163 7.72 4.55 6.24
N TYR A 164 7.17 3.36 6.32
CA TYR A 164 7.81 2.13 5.85
C TYR A 164 6.94 1.49 4.78
N GLY A 165 7.57 1.04 3.69
CA GLY A 165 6.90 0.36 2.59
C GLY A 165 7.51 -1.01 2.32
N HIS A 166 6.72 -1.92 1.75
CA HIS A 166 7.25 -3.23 1.31
C HIS A 166 8.00 -3.10 -0.01
N LEU A 167 8.95 -4.00 -0.27
CA LEU A 167 9.78 -4.01 -1.49
C LEU A 167 9.32 -5.05 -2.53
N PHE A 168 8.23 -5.77 -2.30
CA PHE A 168 7.72 -6.80 -3.22
C PHE A 168 7.14 -6.26 -4.53
N SER A 169 6.97 -4.95 -4.65
CA SER A 169 6.54 -4.27 -5.90
C SER A 169 7.56 -3.23 -6.36
N GLY A 170 8.84 -3.44 -6.03
CA GLY A 170 9.89 -2.46 -6.22
C GLY A 170 9.89 -1.37 -5.14
N MET A 171 10.64 -0.29 -5.39
CA MET A 171 10.70 0.84 -4.47
C MET A 171 9.34 1.57 -4.47
N PRO A 172 8.66 1.68 -3.32
CA PRO A 172 7.39 2.36 -3.26
C PRO A 172 7.57 3.86 -3.54
N GLU A 173 6.81 4.38 -4.50
CA GLU A 173 6.69 5.82 -4.70
C GLU A 173 5.83 6.39 -3.57
N TRP A 174 6.46 7.23 -2.75
CA TRP A 174 5.77 7.96 -1.70
C TRP A 174 5.75 9.45 -2.03
N THR A 175 4.64 9.93 -2.57
CA THR A 175 4.29 11.33 -2.57
C THR A 175 3.37 11.56 -1.38
N ALA A 176 3.76 12.47 -0.46
CA ALA A 176 2.86 12.82 0.63
C ALA A 176 1.51 13.22 0.05
N PRO A 177 0.38 12.67 0.56
CA PRO A 177 -0.92 13.19 0.18
C PRO A 177 -0.93 14.68 0.49
N ALA A 178 -1.30 15.50 -0.49
CA ALA A 178 -1.56 16.91 -0.25
C ALA A 178 -2.54 16.97 0.93
N GLN A 179 -2.14 17.62 2.00
CA GLN A 179 -2.97 17.72 3.20
C GLN A 179 -4.33 18.27 2.77
N ALA A 180 -5.39 17.48 2.92
CA ALA A 180 -6.72 18.00 3.00
C ALA A 180 -6.72 18.88 4.27
N GLU A 181 -6.66 20.17 4.07
CA GLU A 181 -6.84 21.16 5.13
C GLU A 181 -8.22 20.91 5.74
N CYS A 182 -8.25 20.20 6.86
CA CYS A 182 -9.37 20.30 7.78
C CYS A 182 -9.29 21.70 8.39
N GLU A 183 -10.10 22.60 7.88
CA GLU A 183 -10.47 23.83 8.56
C GLU A 183 -11.04 23.46 9.94
N ALA A 184 -10.24 23.61 10.97
CA ALA A 184 -10.73 23.81 12.31
C ALA A 184 -10.60 25.32 12.59
N ALA A 185 -11.72 26.01 12.44
CA ALA A 185 -11.90 27.33 13.00
C ALA A 185 -11.73 27.22 14.52
N ASP A 186 -10.77 27.95 15.10
CA ASP A 186 -10.95 28.56 16.40
C ASP A 186 -10.09 29.82 16.49
N GLU A 187 -10.77 30.87 16.93
CA GLU A 187 -10.28 32.23 17.03
C GLU A 187 -9.34 32.42 18.22
N ALA A 188 -8.27 33.21 18.06
CA ALA A 188 -8.04 34.41 18.87
C ALA A 188 -6.64 35.04 18.61
N PRO A 189 -6.41 36.33 18.86
CA PRO A 189 -5.47 37.17 18.13
C PRO A 189 -4.16 37.45 18.87
N GLY A 190 -3.09 37.70 18.12
CA GLY A 190 -1.90 38.29 18.73
C GLY A 190 -0.57 38.13 17.99
N ALA A 191 -0.24 39.18 17.23
CA ALA A 191 1.10 39.74 17.05
C ALA A 191 2.24 39.01 16.31
N GLY A 192 2.61 39.56 15.14
CA GLY A 192 3.99 39.85 14.75
C GLY A 192 4.64 38.96 13.67
N PRO A 193 5.33 39.57 12.73
CA PRO A 193 5.65 38.97 11.43
C PRO A 193 7.07 38.41 11.35
N SER A 194 7.26 37.32 10.55
CA SER A 194 8.47 37.14 9.73
C SER A 194 8.55 35.77 9.05
N GLY A 195 8.66 35.77 7.72
CA GLY A 195 9.24 34.67 6.93
C GLY A 195 8.47 34.37 5.63
N PRO A 196 9.13 34.11 4.50
CA PRO A 196 8.57 34.17 3.15
C PRO A 196 7.75 32.92 2.80
N GLY A 197 6.49 32.94 3.16
CA GLY A 197 5.50 31.99 2.67
C GLY A 197 4.55 32.72 1.70
N ALA A 198 4.84 32.65 0.41
CA ALA A 198 3.86 33.11 -0.57
C ALA A 198 2.56 32.35 -0.35
N THR A 199 1.48 33.07 -0.02
CA THR A 199 0.15 32.51 0.18
C THR A 199 -0.28 31.75 -1.07
N ILE A 200 -1.10 30.69 -0.88
CA ILE A 200 -1.64 29.86 -1.99
C ILE A 200 -2.25 30.76 -3.08
N THR A 201 -2.88 31.85 -2.70
CA THR A 201 -3.42 32.87 -3.60
C THR A 201 -2.34 33.51 -4.49
N GLN A 202 -1.16 33.83 -3.95
CA GLN A 202 -0.05 34.37 -4.74
C GLN A 202 0.54 33.34 -5.71
N ARG A 203 0.61 32.07 -5.31
CA ARG A 203 1.03 30.97 -6.19
C ARG A 203 0.02 30.69 -7.31
N LEU A 204 -1.28 30.76 -7.03
CA LEU A 204 -2.35 30.65 -8.01
C LEU A 204 -2.24 31.77 -9.05
N THR A 205 -2.13 33.02 -8.62
CA THR A 205 -1.97 34.17 -9.52
C THR A 205 -0.72 34.06 -10.39
N GLN A 206 0.38 33.53 -9.83
CA GLN A 206 1.61 33.33 -10.57
C GLN A 206 1.49 32.20 -11.62
N LEU A 207 0.81 31.10 -11.30
CA LEU A 207 0.50 30.02 -12.24
C LEU A 207 -0.43 30.48 -13.36
N GLU A 208 -1.46 31.25 -13.06
CA GLU A 208 -2.37 31.84 -14.04
C GLU A 208 -1.62 32.76 -15.02
N ALA A 209 -0.70 33.57 -14.52
CA ALA A 209 0.12 34.44 -15.37
C ALA A 209 1.04 33.64 -16.30
N VAL A 210 1.63 32.54 -15.82
CA VAL A 210 2.48 31.66 -16.65
C VAL A 210 1.65 30.95 -17.72
N VAL A 211 0.47 30.45 -17.39
CA VAL A 211 -0.46 29.80 -18.34
C VAL A 211 -0.88 30.80 -19.44
N GLU A 212 -1.19 32.03 -19.09
CA GLU A 212 -1.58 33.05 -20.06
C GLU A 212 -0.42 33.47 -20.97
N THR A 213 0.80 33.49 -20.46
CA THR A 213 2.00 33.74 -21.26
C THR A 213 2.25 32.62 -22.27
N LEU A 214 2.18 31.36 -21.81
CA LEU A 214 2.35 30.19 -22.69
C LEU A 214 1.25 30.11 -23.76
N ARG A 215 0.02 30.49 -23.46
CA ARG A 215 -1.07 30.56 -24.44
C ARG A 215 -0.77 31.59 -25.53
N ARG A 216 -0.29 32.78 -25.17
CA ARG A 216 0.09 33.82 -26.13
C ARG A 216 1.25 33.39 -27.02
N GLU A 217 2.25 32.75 -26.47
CA GLU A 217 3.37 32.21 -27.25
C GLU A 217 2.92 31.12 -28.23
N LEU A 218 2.02 30.25 -27.82
CA LEU A 218 1.44 29.19 -28.65
C LEU A 218 0.59 29.76 -29.79
N GLU A 219 -0.18 30.83 -29.57
CA GLU A 219 -0.92 31.52 -30.62
C GLU A 219 0.00 32.27 -31.57
N ALA A 220 1.06 32.91 -31.08
CA ALA A 220 2.06 33.54 -31.89
C ALA A 220 2.80 32.55 -32.83
N LEU A 221 3.11 31.37 -32.30
CA LEU A 221 3.73 30.28 -33.12
C LEU A 221 2.76 29.70 -34.15
N LYS A 222 1.46 29.66 -33.86
CA LYS A 222 0.43 29.18 -34.80
C LYS A 222 0.12 30.20 -35.91
N SER A 223 0.33 31.49 -35.66
CA SER A 223 0.04 32.58 -36.57
C SER A 223 1.28 33.00 -37.41
N ALA A 224 2.47 32.42 -37.15
CA ALA A 224 3.66 32.69 -37.96
C ALA A 224 3.48 32.08 -39.34
N PRO A 225 3.54 32.88 -40.42
CA PRO A 225 3.45 32.37 -41.79
C PRO A 225 4.66 31.51 -42.12
N ARG A 226 4.41 30.38 -42.82
CA ARG A 226 5.43 29.50 -43.39
C ARG A 226 6.17 30.18 -44.53
#